data_6ded92713669d3f185ebfe97c91848fb
#
_entry.id   6ded92713669d3f185ebfe97c91848fb
#
_cell.length_a   1.000
_cell.length_b   1.000
_cell.length_c   1.000
_cell.angle_alpha   90.00
_cell.angle_beta   90.00
_cell.angle_gamma   90.00
#
_symmetry.space_group_name_H-M   'P 1'
#
loop_
_entity.id
_entity.type
_entity.pdbx_description
1 polymer ?
#
loop_
_entity_poly.entity_id
_entity_poly.type
_entity_poly.pdbx_seq_one_letter_code
_entity_poly.pdbx_strand_id
1 'polypeptide(L)'
;SCGFTMGASVEPLLKEDGQPYKAAVLIPTINNADELEIVLERLSKQTYPHFEVVISDSKSKDHTKQVCEKYDATWLDDSSNNRADACNFALRQMDHDLVLFTDDDTIPPLDWVEKLIRWFEDPEVGAVGGPNFAPDDDSFGAKCADVAFCTKFMTAGTRYGAQPKGELVPISHNPGVNCAHRMANLREVDFFEEGCIGAEDVVL
;
A
#
# COMPACT_ATOMS: atom_id res chain seq x y z
N SER A 1 -2.52 -13.68 -29.86
CA SER A 1 -2.66 -14.48 -28.63
C SER A 1 -1.27 -14.60 -28.00
N CYS A 2 -0.94 -13.73 -27.07
CA CYS A 2 0.22 -13.91 -26.18
C CYS A 2 -0.20 -14.86 -25.07
N GLY A 3 0.33 -16.08 -25.11
CA GLY A 3 0.13 -17.08 -24.09
C GLY A 3 0.85 -16.66 -22.80
N PHE A 4 0.08 -16.50 -21.73
CA PHE A 4 0.59 -16.44 -20.37
C PHE A 4 1.25 -17.81 -20.06
N THR A 5 2.55 -17.82 -19.84
CA THR A 5 3.23 -18.94 -19.17
C THR A 5 2.81 -18.89 -17.71
N MET A 6 1.94 -19.81 -17.30
CA MET A 6 1.56 -20.01 -15.90
C MET A 6 2.81 -20.43 -15.12
N GLY A 7 3.43 -19.48 -14.43
CA GLY A 7 4.25 -19.78 -13.24
C GLY A 7 3.37 -20.50 -12.21
N ALA A 8 3.97 -21.28 -11.32
CA ALA A 8 3.25 -21.98 -10.27
C ALA A 8 2.24 -21.02 -9.62
N SER A 9 0.95 -21.39 -9.61
CA SER A 9 -0.09 -20.58 -9.00
C SER A 9 0.20 -20.46 -7.50
N VAL A 10 0.53 -19.26 -7.06
CA VAL A 10 0.63 -18.98 -5.62
C VAL A 10 -0.78 -19.12 -5.06
N GLU A 11 -0.94 -20.01 -4.08
CA GLU A 11 -2.24 -20.22 -3.44
C GLU A 11 -2.64 -18.98 -2.61
N PRO A 12 -3.94 -18.66 -2.54
CA PRO A 12 -4.41 -17.55 -1.73
C PRO A 12 -4.17 -17.83 -0.24
N LEU A 13 -3.86 -16.79 0.51
CA LEU A 13 -3.82 -16.87 1.98
C LEU A 13 -5.24 -17.18 2.50
N LEU A 14 -5.35 -18.15 3.38
CA LEU A 14 -6.63 -18.59 3.94
C LEU A 14 -6.83 -18.09 5.36
N LYS A 15 -8.07 -17.74 5.67
CA LYS A 15 -8.55 -17.47 7.04
C LYS A 15 -8.70 -18.79 7.82
N GLU A 16 -8.88 -18.70 9.11
CA GLU A 16 -9.10 -19.87 9.99
C GLU A 16 -10.32 -20.74 9.56
N ASP A 17 -11.32 -20.12 8.94
CA ASP A 17 -12.50 -20.81 8.42
C ASP A 17 -12.27 -21.46 7.04
N GLY A 18 -11.04 -21.38 6.51
CA GLY A 18 -10.65 -21.93 5.22
C GLY A 18 -11.05 -21.08 4.01
N GLN A 19 -11.68 -19.91 4.21
CA GLN A 19 -11.96 -18.98 3.12
C GLN A 19 -10.72 -18.13 2.79
N PRO A 20 -10.51 -17.77 1.52
CA PRO A 20 -9.42 -16.86 1.17
C PRO A 20 -9.64 -15.46 1.77
N TYR A 21 -8.54 -14.83 2.18
CA TYR A 21 -8.57 -13.42 2.51
C TYR A 21 -8.89 -12.59 1.26
N LYS A 22 -9.85 -11.68 1.38
CA LYS A 22 -10.07 -10.63 0.39
C LYS A 22 -9.06 -9.50 0.65
N ALA A 23 -8.05 -9.36 -0.19
CA ALA A 23 -7.04 -8.34 -0.06
C ALA A 23 -7.20 -7.25 -1.10
N ALA A 24 -6.88 -6.01 -0.75
CA ALA A 24 -6.82 -4.91 -1.70
C ALA A 24 -5.60 -4.02 -1.46
N VAL A 25 -5.09 -3.43 -2.54
CA VAL A 25 -4.14 -2.33 -2.50
C VAL A 25 -4.91 -1.03 -2.70
N LEU A 26 -4.84 -0.13 -1.73
CA LEU A 26 -5.45 1.19 -1.77
C LEU A 26 -4.41 2.25 -2.10
N ILE A 27 -4.69 3.06 -3.12
CA ILE A 27 -3.84 4.14 -3.59
C ILE A 27 -4.67 5.43 -3.68
N PRO A 28 -4.41 6.43 -2.85
CA PRO A 28 -4.92 7.78 -3.05
C PRO A 28 -4.14 8.48 -4.15
N THR A 29 -4.80 9.24 -5.01
CA THR A 29 -4.17 9.96 -6.12
C THR A 29 -4.84 11.28 -6.43
N ILE A 30 -4.10 12.20 -7.02
CA ILE A 30 -4.61 13.43 -7.61
C ILE A 30 -3.68 13.94 -8.71
N ASN A 31 -4.17 14.02 -9.98
CA ASN A 31 -3.44 14.57 -11.14
C ASN A 31 -2.03 13.97 -11.31
N ASN A 32 -1.89 12.66 -11.16
CA ASN A 32 -0.61 11.97 -11.25
C ASN A 32 -0.70 10.69 -12.09
N ALA A 33 -1.43 10.75 -13.22
CA ALA A 33 -1.74 9.60 -14.04
C ALA A 33 -0.52 8.84 -14.57
N ASP A 34 0.54 9.56 -14.95
CA ASP A 34 1.74 8.95 -15.53
C ASP A 34 2.51 8.10 -14.50
N GLU A 35 2.67 8.59 -13.27
CA GLU A 35 3.30 7.85 -12.18
C GLU A 35 2.41 6.70 -11.70
N LEU A 36 1.11 6.96 -11.55
CA LEU A 36 0.13 5.92 -11.21
C LEU A 36 0.16 4.76 -12.21
N GLU A 37 0.34 5.04 -13.50
CA GLU A 37 0.45 3.99 -14.51
C GLU A 37 1.65 3.07 -14.26
N ILE A 38 2.79 3.62 -13.83
CA ILE A 38 3.98 2.84 -13.47
C ILE A 38 3.67 1.93 -12.27
N VAL A 39 3.01 2.47 -11.24
CA VAL A 39 2.61 1.68 -10.05
C VAL A 39 1.67 0.55 -10.44
N LEU A 40 0.62 0.83 -11.24
CA LEU A 40 -0.36 -0.18 -11.66
C LEU A 40 0.27 -1.24 -12.56
N GLU A 41 1.22 -0.89 -13.44
CA GLU A 41 2.00 -1.85 -14.21
C GLU A 41 2.81 -2.78 -13.29
N ARG A 42 3.41 -2.25 -12.21
CA ARG A 42 4.14 -3.07 -11.23
C ARG A 42 3.21 -3.96 -10.42
N LEU A 43 2.03 -3.47 -10.04
CA LEU A 43 1.02 -4.26 -9.33
C LEU A 43 0.45 -5.38 -10.22
N SER A 44 0.24 -5.16 -11.51
CA SER A 44 -0.23 -6.20 -12.44
C SER A 44 0.75 -7.37 -12.63
N LYS A 45 2.01 -7.19 -12.22
CA LYS A 45 3.09 -8.18 -12.32
C LYS A 45 3.48 -8.81 -10.98
N GLN A 46 2.69 -8.59 -9.93
CA GLN A 46 2.99 -9.15 -8.60
C GLN A 46 3.00 -10.69 -8.63
N THR A 47 3.88 -11.29 -7.81
CA THR A 47 3.95 -12.75 -7.65
C THR A 47 2.71 -13.32 -6.99
N TYR A 48 2.08 -12.58 -6.09
CA TYR A 48 0.81 -12.93 -5.45
C TYR A 48 -0.35 -12.26 -6.21
N PRO A 49 -1.24 -13.01 -6.90
CA PRO A 49 -2.25 -12.43 -7.78
C PRO A 49 -3.61 -12.21 -7.11
N HIS A 50 -3.81 -12.65 -5.86
CA HIS A 50 -5.13 -12.66 -5.20
C HIS A 50 -5.39 -11.37 -4.42
N PHE A 51 -5.46 -10.24 -5.11
CA PHE A 51 -5.82 -8.93 -4.55
C PHE A 51 -6.50 -8.07 -5.61
N GLU A 52 -7.23 -7.08 -5.15
CA GLU A 52 -7.83 -6.03 -5.97
C GLU A 52 -7.04 -4.73 -5.80
N VAL A 53 -7.19 -3.81 -6.76
CA VAL A 53 -6.61 -2.47 -6.65
C VAL A 53 -7.75 -1.46 -6.57
N VAL A 54 -7.71 -0.59 -5.57
CA VAL A 54 -8.69 0.48 -5.34
C VAL A 54 -7.98 1.81 -5.37
N ILE A 55 -8.44 2.70 -6.24
CA ILE A 55 -7.90 4.05 -6.41
C ILE A 55 -8.90 5.04 -5.86
N SER A 56 -8.48 5.84 -4.86
CA SER A 56 -9.23 7.00 -4.39
C SER A 56 -8.71 8.24 -5.10
N ASP A 57 -9.45 8.70 -6.09
CA ASP A 57 -9.06 9.81 -6.96
C ASP A 57 -9.70 11.12 -6.50
N SER A 58 -8.90 12.02 -5.97
CA SER A 58 -9.32 13.34 -5.48
C SER A 58 -9.61 14.34 -6.63
N LYS A 59 -10.50 13.94 -7.56
CA LYS A 59 -10.96 14.74 -8.71
C LYS A 59 -9.86 15.15 -9.67
N SER A 60 -9.04 14.22 -10.09
CA SER A 60 -8.04 14.43 -11.14
C SER A 60 -8.68 14.98 -12.41
N LYS A 61 -7.93 15.82 -13.12
CA LYS A 61 -8.33 16.46 -14.39
C LYS A 61 -7.54 15.91 -15.57
N ASP A 62 -6.56 15.06 -15.29
CA ASP A 62 -5.74 14.35 -16.26
C ASP A 62 -6.42 13.03 -16.71
N HIS A 63 -5.64 12.10 -17.22
CA HIS A 63 -6.13 10.81 -17.69
C HIS A 63 -6.11 9.69 -16.62
N THR A 64 -6.09 10.03 -15.33
CA THR A 64 -6.07 9.07 -14.19
C THR A 64 -7.14 7.99 -14.34
N LYS A 65 -8.39 8.36 -14.64
CA LYS A 65 -9.48 7.40 -14.79
C LYS A 65 -9.23 6.38 -15.90
N GLN A 66 -8.69 6.82 -17.05
CA GLN A 66 -8.36 5.96 -18.17
C GLN A 66 -7.25 4.97 -17.81
N VAL A 67 -6.29 5.41 -17.00
CA VAL A 67 -5.24 4.53 -16.47
C VAL A 67 -5.84 3.46 -15.55
N CYS A 68 -6.77 3.82 -14.65
CA CYS A 68 -7.47 2.85 -13.81
C CYS A 68 -8.23 1.81 -14.64
N GLU A 69 -8.97 2.24 -15.66
CA GLU A 69 -9.72 1.36 -16.57
C GLU A 69 -8.79 0.39 -17.34
N LYS A 70 -7.61 0.86 -17.75
CA LYS A 70 -6.61 0.05 -18.47
C LYS A 70 -6.10 -1.13 -17.64
N TYR A 71 -5.97 -0.97 -16.33
CA TYR A 71 -5.44 -1.98 -15.40
C TYR A 71 -6.53 -2.68 -14.58
N ASP A 72 -7.81 -2.49 -14.91
CA ASP A 72 -8.95 -3.09 -14.20
C ASP A 72 -8.98 -2.73 -12.69
N ALA A 73 -8.49 -1.53 -12.35
CA ALA A 73 -8.52 -1.01 -11.00
C ALA A 73 -9.87 -0.36 -10.69
N THR A 74 -10.39 -0.59 -9.48
CA THR A 74 -11.61 0.07 -8.99
C THR A 74 -11.33 1.54 -8.77
N TRP A 75 -11.93 2.40 -9.58
CA TRP A 75 -11.80 3.84 -9.49
C TRP A 75 -12.94 4.44 -8.67
N LEU A 76 -12.59 5.22 -7.63
CA LEU A 76 -13.54 5.93 -6.77
C LEU A 76 -13.34 7.45 -6.95
N ASP A 77 -14.42 8.16 -7.34
CA ASP A 77 -14.44 9.62 -7.48
C ASP A 77 -14.59 10.26 -6.09
N ASP A 78 -13.49 10.73 -5.56
CA ASP A 78 -13.38 11.33 -4.23
C ASP A 78 -13.32 12.87 -4.32
N SER A 79 -13.70 13.55 -3.26
CA SER A 79 -13.61 15.02 -3.14
C SER A 79 -12.73 15.49 -2.00
N SER A 80 -11.98 14.60 -1.40
CA SER A 80 -11.09 14.89 -0.29
C SER A 80 -9.95 15.83 -0.70
N ASN A 81 -9.41 16.56 0.27
CA ASN A 81 -8.34 17.52 0.04
C ASN A 81 -7.00 17.07 0.67
N ASN A 82 -6.98 15.91 1.28
CA ASN A 82 -5.79 15.33 1.89
C ASN A 82 -5.83 13.80 1.80
N ARG A 83 -4.69 13.17 2.05
CA ARG A 83 -4.48 11.73 1.93
C ARG A 83 -5.34 10.92 2.92
N ALA A 84 -5.41 11.36 4.18
CA ALA A 84 -6.18 10.66 5.21
C ALA A 84 -7.67 10.55 4.84
N ASP A 85 -8.28 11.67 4.45
CA ASP A 85 -9.69 11.70 4.06
C ASP A 85 -9.94 10.89 2.78
N ALA A 86 -9.01 10.92 1.80
CA ALA A 86 -9.08 10.11 0.58
C ALA A 86 -9.03 8.62 0.90
N CYS A 87 -8.13 8.19 1.79
CA CYS A 87 -8.07 6.82 2.26
C CYS A 87 -9.37 6.43 3.00
N ASN A 88 -9.86 7.27 3.92
CA ASN A 88 -11.10 7.01 4.65
C ASN A 88 -12.32 6.89 3.74
N PHE A 89 -12.41 7.73 2.70
CA PHE A 89 -13.47 7.66 1.71
C PHE A 89 -13.51 6.29 1.02
N ALA A 90 -12.36 5.77 0.62
CA ALA A 90 -12.26 4.44 0.01
C ALA A 90 -12.52 3.33 1.04
N LEU A 91 -11.88 3.37 2.21
CA LEU A 91 -12.01 2.34 3.26
C LEU A 91 -13.45 2.10 3.70
N ARG A 92 -14.27 3.15 3.76
CA ARG A 92 -15.70 3.05 4.11
C ARG A 92 -16.53 2.33 3.05
N GLN A 93 -16.06 2.25 1.81
CA GLN A 93 -16.72 1.57 0.69
C GLN A 93 -16.18 0.17 0.42
N MET A 94 -15.04 -0.19 1.01
CA MET A 94 -14.37 -1.47 0.78
C MET A 94 -14.92 -2.58 1.67
N ASP A 95 -15.13 -3.77 1.06
CA ASP A 95 -15.49 -5.03 1.75
C ASP A 95 -14.34 -6.03 1.66
N HIS A 96 -13.17 -5.63 2.17
CA HIS A 96 -11.96 -6.43 2.17
C HIS A 96 -11.56 -6.81 3.60
N ASP A 97 -10.80 -7.89 3.75
CA ASP A 97 -10.27 -8.35 5.03
C ASP A 97 -8.90 -7.70 5.34
N LEU A 98 -8.08 -7.51 4.29
CA LEU A 98 -6.74 -6.92 4.35
C LEU A 98 -6.63 -5.75 3.38
N VAL A 99 -6.01 -4.67 3.84
CA VAL A 99 -5.73 -3.49 3.00
C VAL A 99 -4.26 -3.17 3.06
N LEU A 100 -3.64 -3.08 1.89
CA LEU A 100 -2.27 -2.64 1.70
C LEU A 100 -2.28 -1.19 1.22
N PHE A 101 -1.40 -0.38 1.76
CA PHE A 101 -1.29 1.03 1.38
C PHE A 101 0.01 1.29 0.64
N THR A 102 -0.10 2.02 -0.45
CA THR A 102 1.03 2.59 -1.19
C THR A 102 0.60 3.91 -1.81
N ASP A 103 1.57 4.72 -2.25
CA ASP A 103 1.31 5.98 -2.93
C ASP A 103 1.38 5.81 -4.46
N ASP A 104 0.91 6.80 -5.19
CA ASP A 104 0.80 6.78 -6.66
C ASP A 104 2.12 7.07 -7.39
N ASP A 105 3.21 7.29 -6.66
CA ASP A 105 4.56 7.57 -7.16
C ASP A 105 5.62 6.54 -6.69
N THR A 106 5.18 5.38 -6.19
CA THR A 106 6.06 4.34 -5.66
C THR A 106 6.48 3.32 -6.74
N ILE A 107 7.52 2.54 -6.44
CA ILE A 107 7.95 1.41 -7.29
C ILE A 107 7.95 0.13 -6.43
N PRO A 108 6.78 -0.50 -6.21
CA PRO A 108 6.71 -1.70 -5.39
C PRO A 108 7.49 -2.85 -6.03
N PRO A 109 8.29 -3.62 -5.27
CA PRO A 109 8.92 -4.85 -5.74
C PRO A 109 7.87 -5.84 -6.24
N LEU A 110 8.24 -6.74 -7.15
CA LEU A 110 7.29 -7.71 -7.74
C LEU A 110 6.75 -8.74 -6.74
N ASP A 111 7.39 -8.88 -5.59
CA ASP A 111 7.00 -9.75 -4.47
C ASP A 111 6.49 -8.97 -3.26
N TRP A 112 6.12 -7.70 -3.45
CA TRP A 112 5.72 -6.77 -2.37
C TRP A 112 4.44 -7.23 -1.67
N VAL A 113 3.39 -7.54 -2.43
CA VAL A 113 2.12 -8.00 -1.87
C VAL A 113 2.30 -9.31 -1.11
N GLU A 114 3.01 -10.28 -1.69
CA GLU A 114 3.31 -11.56 -1.05
C GLU A 114 4.07 -11.40 0.26
N LYS A 115 5.09 -10.54 0.28
CA LYS A 115 5.91 -10.26 1.47
C LYS A 115 5.12 -9.66 2.64
N LEU A 116 4.12 -8.84 2.35
CA LEU A 116 3.27 -8.25 3.39
C LEU A 116 2.17 -9.22 3.83
N ILE A 117 1.46 -9.84 2.88
CA ILE A 117 0.28 -10.65 3.18
C ILE A 117 0.62 -11.91 4.00
N ARG A 118 1.73 -12.59 3.72
CA ARG A 118 2.10 -13.85 4.39
C ARG A 118 2.11 -13.80 5.91
N TRP A 119 2.32 -12.61 6.50
CA TRP A 119 2.39 -12.45 7.95
C TRP A 119 1.03 -12.50 8.63
N PHE A 120 -0.05 -12.35 7.87
CA PHE A 120 -1.42 -12.46 8.37
C PHE A 120 -1.91 -13.90 8.51
N GLU A 121 -1.06 -14.90 8.28
CA GLU A 121 -1.26 -16.28 8.76
C GLU A 121 -1.35 -16.32 10.29
N ASP A 122 -0.62 -15.45 10.98
CA ASP A 122 -0.72 -15.28 12.43
C ASP A 122 -1.90 -14.33 12.74
N PRO A 123 -2.95 -14.79 13.44
CA PRO A 123 -4.11 -13.96 13.80
C PRO A 123 -3.77 -12.79 14.73
N GLU A 124 -2.66 -12.87 15.49
CA GLU A 124 -2.21 -11.79 16.37
C GLU A 124 -1.58 -10.62 15.61
N VAL A 125 -1.23 -10.80 14.33
CA VAL A 125 -0.68 -9.74 13.50
C VAL A 125 -1.81 -8.83 13.00
N GLY A 126 -1.88 -7.63 13.57
CA GLY A 126 -2.87 -6.60 13.20
C GLY A 126 -2.43 -5.74 12.01
N ALA A 127 -1.14 -5.42 11.95
CA ALA A 127 -0.54 -4.62 10.89
C ALA A 127 0.90 -5.04 10.61
N VAL A 128 1.36 -4.84 9.38
CA VAL A 128 2.72 -5.11 8.93
C VAL A 128 3.22 -3.96 8.09
N GLY A 129 4.47 -3.55 8.26
CA GLY A 129 5.10 -2.57 7.40
C GLY A 129 6.49 -2.99 6.97
N GLY A 130 6.95 -2.39 5.89
CA GLY A 130 8.28 -2.59 5.35
C GLY A 130 9.10 -1.29 5.31
N PRO A 131 10.40 -1.38 4.99
CA PRO A 131 11.22 -0.20 4.78
C PRO A 131 10.92 0.45 3.42
N ASN A 132 11.17 1.76 3.35
CA ASN A 132 11.13 2.52 2.11
C ASN A 132 12.55 2.93 1.74
N PHE A 133 12.89 2.88 0.46
CA PHE A 133 14.20 3.24 -0.06
C PHE A 133 14.05 4.12 -1.31
N ALA A 134 14.94 5.10 -1.47
CA ALA A 134 15.04 5.83 -2.71
C ALA A 134 15.51 4.89 -3.85
N PRO A 135 14.97 5.02 -5.07
CA PRO A 135 15.48 4.31 -6.24
C PRO A 135 16.97 4.56 -6.48
N ASP A 136 17.68 3.58 -7.08
CA ASP A 136 19.12 3.68 -7.34
C ASP A 136 19.49 4.81 -8.31
N ASP A 137 18.57 5.17 -9.19
CA ASP A 137 18.70 6.23 -10.19
C ASP A 137 18.16 7.59 -9.75
N ASP A 138 17.67 7.69 -8.51
CA ASP A 138 17.14 8.94 -7.96
C ASP A 138 18.23 10.03 -7.76
N SER A 139 17.78 11.26 -7.55
CA SER A 139 18.64 12.43 -7.37
C SER A 139 19.55 12.27 -6.15
N PHE A 140 20.71 12.97 -6.18
CA PHE A 140 21.61 12.99 -5.03
C PHE A 140 20.93 13.50 -3.76
N GLY A 141 20.04 14.50 -3.89
CA GLY A 141 19.28 15.04 -2.76
C GLY A 141 18.33 14.02 -2.14
N ALA A 142 17.58 13.25 -2.96
CA ALA A 142 16.70 12.18 -2.50
C ALA A 142 17.48 11.07 -1.80
N LYS A 143 18.61 10.64 -2.34
CA LYS A 143 19.50 9.67 -1.68
C LYS A 143 20.05 10.16 -0.35
N CYS A 144 20.39 11.46 -0.23
CA CYS A 144 20.78 12.04 1.05
C CYS A 144 19.64 12.05 2.07
N ALA A 145 18.41 12.35 1.61
CA ALA A 145 17.22 12.28 2.46
C ALA A 145 16.97 10.85 2.93
N ASP A 146 17.05 9.86 2.03
CA ASP A 146 16.89 8.44 2.37
C ASP A 146 17.88 8.00 3.45
N VAL A 147 19.17 8.32 3.30
CA VAL A 147 20.19 8.05 4.32
C VAL A 147 19.83 8.72 5.66
N ALA A 148 19.33 9.96 5.63
CA ALA A 148 18.93 10.67 6.84
C ALA A 148 17.76 9.98 7.52
N PHE A 149 16.74 9.55 6.76
CA PHE A 149 15.57 8.80 7.27
C PHE A 149 15.94 7.41 7.80
N CYS A 150 17.06 6.83 7.41
CA CYS A 150 17.58 5.59 7.98
C CYS A 150 18.17 5.78 9.39
N THR A 151 18.34 7.02 9.86
CA THR A 151 18.96 7.30 11.15
C THR A 151 17.93 7.38 12.27
N LYS A 152 18.26 6.86 13.45
CA LYS A 152 17.40 6.96 14.64
C LYS A 152 17.11 8.42 15.05
N PHE A 153 17.98 9.34 14.68
CA PHE A 153 17.82 10.76 15.01
C PHE A 153 16.66 11.41 14.24
N MET A 154 16.50 11.06 12.96
CA MET A 154 15.45 11.64 12.12
C MET A 154 14.10 10.95 12.29
N THR A 155 14.08 9.66 12.55
CA THR A 155 12.87 8.84 12.56
C THR A 155 12.48 8.32 13.94
N ALA A 156 13.14 8.78 15.00
CA ALA A 156 12.87 8.38 16.39
C ALA A 156 12.82 6.85 16.60
N GLY A 157 13.49 6.08 15.72
CA GLY A 157 13.52 4.63 15.78
C GLY A 157 12.41 3.94 14.99
N THR A 158 11.63 4.67 14.18
CA THR A 158 10.74 4.07 13.19
C THR A 158 11.54 3.26 12.17
N ARG A 159 10.85 2.43 11.41
CA ARG A 159 11.48 1.51 10.47
C ARG A 159 11.71 2.05 9.07
N TYR A 160 11.58 3.35 8.89
CA TYR A 160 11.87 3.99 7.63
C TYR A 160 13.30 3.65 7.20
N GLY A 161 13.55 3.00 6.13
CA GLY A 161 14.88 2.64 5.66
C GLY A 161 15.62 1.51 6.42
N ALA A 162 14.99 0.82 7.36
CA ALA A 162 15.61 -0.33 8.02
C ALA A 162 15.68 -1.53 7.07
N GLN A 163 16.85 -2.17 6.98
CA GLN A 163 17.02 -3.37 6.15
C GLN A 163 16.09 -4.50 6.65
N PRO A 164 15.35 -5.18 5.75
CA PRO A 164 14.48 -6.29 6.12
C PRO A 164 15.32 -7.46 6.64
N LYS A 165 14.92 -7.99 7.78
CA LYS A 165 15.61 -9.12 8.42
C LYS A 165 14.95 -10.47 8.13
N GLY A 166 13.80 -10.47 7.44
CA GLY A 166 13.01 -11.67 7.20
C GLY A 166 12.25 -12.21 8.40
N GLU A 167 12.17 -11.44 9.48
CA GLU A 167 11.43 -11.71 10.71
C GLU A 167 10.58 -10.50 11.12
N LEU A 168 9.46 -10.76 11.81
CA LEU A 168 8.66 -9.69 12.41
C LEU A 168 9.38 -9.13 13.64
N VAL A 169 9.39 -7.81 13.71
CA VAL A 169 9.88 -7.09 14.89
C VAL A 169 8.81 -6.05 15.28
N PRO A 170 8.35 -6.04 16.53
CA PRO A 170 7.40 -5.03 17.00
C PRO A 170 7.93 -3.62 16.75
N ILE A 171 7.08 -2.76 16.24
CA ILE A 171 7.36 -1.36 15.99
C ILE A 171 6.22 -0.49 16.52
N SER A 172 6.52 0.76 16.84
CA SER A 172 5.53 1.72 17.34
C SER A 172 4.78 2.45 16.23
N HIS A 173 5.21 2.29 14.98
CA HIS A 173 4.69 3.06 13.87
C HIS A 173 5.07 2.41 12.53
N ASN A 174 4.10 2.29 11.63
CA ASN A 174 4.28 1.86 10.24
C ASN A 174 4.22 3.08 9.30
N PRO A 175 5.17 3.23 8.36
CA PRO A 175 5.02 4.21 7.30
C PRO A 175 3.81 3.90 6.42
N GLY A 176 2.97 4.90 6.15
CA GLY A 176 1.72 4.75 5.40
C GLY A 176 1.87 4.33 3.93
N VAL A 177 3.08 4.38 3.39
CA VAL A 177 3.36 4.06 1.97
C VAL A 177 3.81 2.61 1.72
N ASN A 178 4.07 1.83 2.76
CA ASN A 178 4.52 0.43 2.65
C ASN A 178 4.04 -0.36 3.85
N CYS A 179 2.73 -0.54 3.95
CA CYS A 179 2.13 -1.28 5.04
C CYS A 179 0.87 -2.02 4.61
N ALA A 180 0.46 -2.97 5.44
CA ALA A 180 -0.77 -3.71 5.32
C ALA A 180 -1.44 -3.80 6.69
N HIS A 181 -2.76 -3.74 6.72
CA HIS A 181 -3.57 -3.78 7.93
C HIS A 181 -4.74 -4.73 7.79
N ARG A 182 -5.18 -5.32 8.93
CA ARG A 182 -6.51 -5.94 8.98
C ARG A 182 -7.57 -4.84 8.93
N MET A 183 -8.54 -4.98 8.04
CA MET A 183 -9.66 -4.04 7.93
C MET A 183 -10.46 -3.96 9.23
N ALA A 184 -10.56 -5.07 9.97
CA ALA A 184 -11.24 -5.10 11.26
C ALA A 184 -10.63 -4.11 12.25
N ASN A 185 -9.29 -4.06 12.33
CA ASN A 185 -8.58 -3.14 13.22
C ASN A 185 -8.75 -1.68 12.79
N LEU A 186 -8.71 -1.41 11.48
CA LEU A 186 -8.96 -0.05 10.95
C LEU A 186 -10.37 0.43 11.30
N ARG A 187 -11.37 -0.46 11.22
CA ARG A 187 -12.76 -0.15 11.60
C ARG A 187 -12.92 0.07 13.10
N GLU A 188 -12.18 -0.65 13.94
CA GLU A 188 -12.23 -0.51 15.40
C GLU A 188 -11.76 0.86 15.87
N VAL A 189 -10.76 1.44 15.19
CA VAL A 189 -10.22 2.78 15.48
C VAL A 189 -10.89 3.89 14.67
N ASP A 190 -11.95 3.58 13.90
CA ASP A 190 -12.65 4.51 13.02
C ASP A 190 -11.75 5.14 11.93
N PHE A 191 -10.78 4.34 11.43
CA PHE A 191 -9.85 4.68 10.36
C PHE A 191 -8.83 5.79 10.73
N PHE A 192 -8.41 6.62 9.77
CA PHE A 192 -7.49 7.72 10.01
C PHE A 192 -8.21 8.94 10.62
N GLU A 193 -7.50 9.75 11.40
CA GLU A 193 -8.04 11.01 11.91
C GLU A 193 -8.39 11.96 10.76
N GLU A 194 -9.66 12.39 10.70
CA GLU A 194 -10.14 13.27 9.64
C GLU A 194 -9.46 14.65 9.66
N GLY A 195 -9.15 15.16 8.47
CA GLY A 195 -8.48 16.46 8.31
C GLY A 195 -7.00 16.46 8.69
N CYS A 196 -6.42 15.32 9.03
CA CYS A 196 -4.99 15.23 9.30
C CYS A 196 -4.18 15.51 8.02
N ILE A 197 -3.28 16.48 8.10
CA ILE A 197 -2.41 16.87 6.99
C ILE A 197 -1.00 16.38 7.29
N GLY A 198 -0.66 15.20 6.79
CA GLY A 198 0.61 14.52 7.03
C GLY A 198 0.70 13.84 8.41
N ALA A 199 1.52 12.80 8.49
CA ALA A 199 1.68 11.96 9.68
C ALA A 199 0.37 11.30 10.18
N GLU A 200 -0.60 11.08 9.31
CA GLU A 200 -1.85 10.38 9.60
C GLU A 200 -1.62 8.93 10.05
N ASP A 201 -0.53 8.35 9.60
CA ASP A 201 -0.06 7.01 9.95
C ASP A 201 0.54 6.92 11.37
N VAL A 202 0.89 8.06 11.98
CA VAL A 202 1.42 8.13 13.37
C VAL A 202 0.29 8.07 14.40
N VAL A 203 -0.93 8.44 14.01
CA VAL A 203 -2.09 8.53 14.89
C VAL A 203 -2.93 7.23 14.86
N LEU A 204 -2.70 6.38 13.85
CA LEU A 204 -3.35 5.09 13.69
C LEU A 204 -2.74 4.04 14.64
#